data_545125f680a0b9209a16f32afde5981a
#
_entry.id   545125f680a0b9209a16f32afde5981a
#
_cell.length_a   1.000
_cell.length_b   1.000
_cell.length_c   1.000
_cell.angle_alpha   90.00
_cell.angle_beta   90.00
_cell.angle_gamma   90.00
#
_symmetry.space_group_name_H-M   'P 1'
#
loop_
_entity.id
_entity.type
_entity.pdbx_description
1 polymer ?
#
loop_
_entity_poly.entity_id
_entity_poly.type
_entity_poly.pdbx_seq_one_letter_code
_entity_poly.pdbx_strand_id
1 'polypeptide(L)'
;YGASIKRALLTGVSYMIPFVAGGGLLIALGFLLGGYTIAFDADKILGASTLWNLGDTSLIVYLGAVLFKIGALSFGFLVPALAGYIAYGMADRPGIAPGFVAGAVAGFMGAGFLGGIVGGLLAGVAARWLNGLDVPRWLRGLMPVVIIPLLGSIFASGLMLLVLGGPIAWLTKALNDWLSGLTGAGVIILGVILGLMMCFDLGGPVNKVAYAFATGNLAAGIAGDERYLQIMAAVMAPAMVPPPAMALASTVIDRKLFTEPERENGKAAWLLGAAFISEGAIPFAAADIFRVIPSMMLGGAVTGALSMAFAVTSKAPHGGVFVFFAIDNFWLWLVAIAAGTVVAAFSVVALKRFARRGSAANEGMSGANAVSPEAVSA
;
A
#
# COMPACT_ATOMS: atom_id res chain seq x y z
N TYR A 1 -10.57 -22.34 5.65
CA TYR A 1 -10.34 -21.77 4.29
C TYR A 1 -10.19 -20.25 4.34
N GLY A 2 -11.09 -19.49 4.96
CA GLY A 2 -11.02 -18.02 5.01
C GLY A 2 -9.72 -17.46 5.62
N ALA A 3 -9.24 -18.02 6.74
CA ALA A 3 -8.00 -17.61 7.36
C ALA A 3 -6.75 -17.91 6.49
N SER A 4 -6.80 -18.98 5.68
CA SER A 4 -5.74 -19.32 4.74
C SER A 4 -5.68 -18.34 3.56
N ILE A 5 -6.83 -17.96 3.01
CA ILE A 5 -6.93 -16.97 1.93
C ILE A 5 -6.44 -15.60 2.42
N LYS A 6 -6.90 -15.14 3.59
CA LYS A 6 -6.42 -13.88 4.19
C LYS A 6 -4.90 -13.87 4.34
N ARG A 7 -4.31 -14.96 4.84
CA ARG A 7 -2.85 -15.09 4.98
C ARG A 7 -2.15 -15.01 3.63
N ALA A 8 -2.66 -15.70 2.62
CA ALA A 8 -2.11 -15.68 1.26
C ALA A 8 -2.15 -14.28 0.64
N LEU A 9 -3.28 -13.56 0.78
CA LEU A 9 -3.42 -12.18 0.31
C LEU A 9 -2.40 -11.26 1.01
N LEU A 10 -2.27 -11.35 2.33
CA LEU A 10 -1.29 -10.56 3.08
C LEU A 10 0.15 -10.90 2.69
N THR A 11 0.45 -12.18 2.40
CA THR A 11 1.76 -12.62 1.90
C THR A 11 2.06 -11.94 0.57
N GLY A 12 1.16 -12.02 -0.42
CA GLY A 12 1.34 -11.38 -1.73
C GLY A 12 1.61 -9.89 -1.61
N VAL A 13 0.80 -9.23 -0.78
CA VAL A 13 0.91 -7.81 -0.49
C VAL A 13 2.27 -7.46 0.13
N SER A 14 2.72 -8.20 1.15
CA SER A 14 3.97 -7.94 1.86
C SER A 14 5.20 -8.10 0.95
N TYR A 15 5.23 -9.10 0.10
CA TYR A 15 6.32 -9.31 -0.85
C TYR A 15 6.31 -8.34 -2.04
N MET A 16 5.18 -7.66 -2.29
CA MET A 16 5.11 -6.58 -3.28
C MET A 16 5.75 -5.28 -2.78
N ILE A 17 5.78 -5.03 -1.47
CA ILE A 17 6.28 -3.77 -0.88
C ILE A 17 7.68 -3.38 -1.35
N PRO A 18 8.70 -4.27 -1.39
CA PRO A 18 10.04 -3.90 -1.84
C PRO A 18 10.08 -3.38 -3.29
N PHE A 19 9.23 -3.93 -4.17
CA PHE A 19 9.12 -3.44 -5.55
C PHE A 19 8.52 -2.02 -5.59
N VAL A 20 7.54 -1.75 -4.74
CA VAL A 20 6.92 -0.43 -4.59
C VAL A 20 7.92 0.58 -4.02
N ALA A 21 8.51 0.27 -2.88
CA ALA A 21 9.41 1.20 -2.18
C ALA A 21 10.69 1.46 -2.99
N GLY A 22 11.39 0.41 -3.40
CA GLY A 22 12.62 0.53 -4.18
C GLY A 22 12.38 1.14 -5.55
N GLY A 23 11.38 0.62 -6.29
CA GLY A 23 11.02 1.12 -7.61
C GLY A 23 10.55 2.57 -7.59
N GLY A 24 9.71 2.93 -6.60
CA GLY A 24 9.22 4.30 -6.42
C GLY A 24 10.33 5.31 -6.12
N LEU A 25 11.27 4.96 -5.25
CA LEU A 25 12.42 5.82 -4.96
C LEU A 25 13.35 5.96 -6.18
N LEU A 26 13.56 4.90 -6.94
CA LEU A 26 14.33 4.96 -8.19
C LEU A 26 13.66 5.87 -9.25
N ILE A 27 12.34 5.79 -9.40
CA ILE A 27 11.57 6.71 -10.26
C ILE A 27 11.74 8.16 -9.77
N ALA A 28 11.61 8.40 -8.48
CA ALA A 28 11.77 9.72 -7.89
C ALA A 28 13.17 10.29 -8.11
N LEU A 29 14.22 9.49 -7.93
CA LEU A 29 15.60 9.89 -8.23
C LEU A 29 15.80 10.14 -9.73
N GLY A 30 15.14 9.36 -10.59
CA GLY A 30 15.10 9.59 -12.03
C GLY A 30 14.53 10.97 -12.37
N PHE A 31 13.42 11.36 -11.75
CA PHE A 31 12.85 12.71 -11.88
C PHE A 31 13.78 13.80 -11.32
N LEU A 32 14.44 13.55 -10.20
CA LEU A 32 15.38 14.51 -9.61
C LEU A 32 16.53 14.84 -10.55
N LEU A 33 17.12 13.84 -11.21
CA LEU A 33 18.28 14.00 -12.07
C LEU A 33 17.91 14.37 -13.51
N GLY A 34 16.84 13.81 -14.05
CA GLY A 34 16.44 13.95 -15.45
C GLY A 34 15.26 14.90 -15.69
N GLY A 35 14.64 15.40 -14.62
CA GLY A 35 13.39 16.15 -14.70
C GLY A 35 12.17 15.22 -14.91
N TYR A 36 10.97 15.78 -14.76
CA TYR A 36 9.73 14.98 -14.85
C TYR A 36 9.41 14.48 -16.28
N THR A 37 9.96 15.14 -17.31
CA THR A 37 9.84 14.69 -18.71
C THR A 37 10.59 13.42 -19.00
N ILE A 38 11.51 13.01 -18.11
CA ILE A 38 12.29 11.77 -18.25
C ILE A 38 11.38 10.52 -18.37
N ALA A 39 10.15 10.59 -17.86
CA ALA A 39 9.17 9.51 -18.00
C ALA A 39 8.85 9.18 -19.46
N PHE A 40 8.95 10.15 -20.36
CA PHE A 40 8.69 9.98 -21.79
C PHE A 40 9.97 9.79 -22.60
N ASP A 41 11.08 10.35 -22.13
CA ASP A 41 12.34 10.41 -22.86
C ASP A 41 13.31 9.28 -22.50
N ALA A 42 13.11 8.59 -21.36
CA ALA A 42 14.06 7.61 -20.86
C ALA A 42 14.40 6.52 -21.88
N ASP A 43 13.42 5.94 -22.55
CA ASP A 43 13.65 4.87 -23.52
C ASP A 43 14.40 5.36 -24.75
N LYS A 44 14.10 6.59 -25.21
CA LYS A 44 14.80 7.24 -26.33
C LYS A 44 16.27 7.52 -25.96
N ILE A 45 16.48 8.07 -24.76
CA ILE A 45 17.83 8.38 -24.25
C ILE A 45 18.67 7.11 -24.14
N LEU A 46 18.12 6.05 -23.51
CA LEU A 46 18.81 4.79 -23.32
C LEU A 46 19.04 4.02 -24.63
N GLY A 47 18.18 4.23 -25.63
CA GLY A 47 18.36 3.66 -26.97
C GLY A 47 19.39 4.39 -27.84
N ALA A 48 19.56 5.70 -27.61
CA ALA A 48 20.45 6.54 -28.41
C ALA A 48 21.84 6.78 -27.77
N SER A 49 21.94 6.65 -26.43
CA SER A 49 23.15 7.02 -25.67
C SER A 49 23.68 5.82 -24.87
N THR A 50 24.97 5.83 -24.61
CA THR A 50 25.66 4.93 -23.69
C THR A 50 26.55 5.71 -22.75
N LEU A 51 27.02 5.12 -21.64
CA LEU A 51 27.95 5.79 -20.73
C LEU A 51 29.22 6.28 -21.42
N TRP A 52 29.63 5.61 -22.50
CA TRP A 52 30.84 5.89 -23.29
C TRP A 52 30.59 6.84 -24.45
N ASN A 53 29.34 7.02 -24.86
CA ASN A 53 28.90 7.92 -25.92
C ASN A 53 27.53 8.51 -25.57
N LEU A 54 27.57 9.67 -24.95
CA LEU A 54 26.35 10.36 -24.47
C LEU A 54 25.65 11.17 -25.59
N GLY A 55 26.34 11.44 -26.71
CA GLY A 55 25.85 12.32 -27.74
C GLY A 55 25.53 13.71 -27.18
N ASP A 56 24.35 14.22 -27.43
CA ASP A 56 23.86 15.52 -26.93
C ASP A 56 23.28 15.43 -25.49
N THR A 57 23.23 14.25 -24.90
CA THR A 57 22.64 14.02 -23.55
C THR A 57 23.70 14.27 -22.46
N SER A 58 23.36 15.04 -21.44
CA SER A 58 24.25 15.19 -20.28
C SER A 58 24.31 13.90 -19.46
N LEU A 59 25.45 13.68 -18.75
CA LEU A 59 25.61 12.51 -17.88
C LEU A 59 24.52 12.44 -16.79
N ILE A 60 24.12 13.58 -16.23
CA ILE A 60 23.09 13.65 -15.18
C ILE A 60 21.74 13.17 -15.71
N VAL A 61 21.33 13.65 -16.90
CA VAL A 61 20.08 13.23 -17.53
C VAL A 61 20.13 11.75 -17.94
N TYR A 62 21.26 11.28 -18.44
CA TYR A 62 21.45 9.87 -18.76
C TYR A 62 21.30 8.97 -17.50
N LEU A 63 21.96 9.34 -16.40
CA LEU A 63 21.81 8.62 -15.13
C LEU A 63 20.37 8.71 -14.59
N GLY A 64 19.70 9.85 -14.76
CA GLY A 64 18.28 10.01 -14.46
C GLY A 64 17.40 9.03 -15.25
N ALA A 65 17.67 8.88 -16.57
CA ALA A 65 16.98 7.92 -17.42
C ALA A 65 17.21 6.46 -16.97
N VAL A 66 18.44 6.12 -16.60
CA VAL A 66 18.79 4.78 -16.06
C VAL A 66 18.01 4.47 -14.81
N LEU A 67 18.05 5.36 -13.81
CA LEU A 67 17.35 5.17 -12.53
C LEU A 67 15.84 5.09 -12.73
N PHE A 68 15.28 6.01 -13.54
CA PHE A 68 13.86 5.98 -13.88
C PHE A 68 13.46 4.64 -14.51
N LYS A 69 14.23 4.15 -15.48
CA LYS A 69 13.92 2.89 -16.18
C LYS A 69 13.98 1.68 -15.26
N ILE A 70 14.99 1.59 -14.39
CA ILE A 70 15.08 0.52 -13.39
C ILE A 70 13.85 0.56 -12.48
N GLY A 71 13.47 1.74 -11.99
CA GLY A 71 12.28 1.90 -11.15
C GLY A 71 10.98 1.54 -11.88
N ALA A 72 10.81 1.97 -13.12
CA ALA A 72 9.65 1.65 -13.95
C ALA A 72 9.53 0.14 -14.21
N LEU A 73 10.63 -0.55 -14.48
CA LEU A 73 10.66 -2.00 -14.62
C LEU A 73 10.29 -2.71 -13.31
N SER A 74 10.77 -2.19 -12.16
CA SER A 74 10.35 -2.70 -10.85
C SER A 74 8.83 -2.59 -10.65
N PHE A 75 8.22 -1.47 -11.06
CA PHE A 75 6.76 -1.31 -11.04
C PHE A 75 6.04 -2.27 -11.96
N GLY A 76 6.64 -2.65 -13.09
CA GLY A 76 6.12 -3.70 -13.97
C GLY A 76 5.95 -5.06 -13.28
N PHE A 77 6.72 -5.33 -12.23
CA PHE A 77 6.60 -6.55 -11.44
C PHE A 77 5.53 -6.51 -10.34
N LEU A 78 4.89 -5.37 -10.06
CA LEU A 78 3.94 -5.27 -8.94
C LEU A 78 2.82 -6.30 -9.00
N VAL A 79 2.13 -6.39 -10.13
CA VAL A 79 1.01 -7.32 -10.30
C VAL A 79 1.49 -8.78 -10.40
N PRO A 80 2.53 -9.11 -11.18
CA PRO A 80 3.13 -10.44 -11.17
C PRO A 80 3.63 -10.89 -9.79
N ALA A 81 4.33 -10.03 -9.05
CA ALA A 81 4.81 -10.34 -7.71
C ALA A 81 3.66 -10.56 -6.72
N LEU A 82 2.65 -9.67 -6.75
CA LEU A 82 1.45 -9.85 -5.93
C LEU A 82 0.82 -11.23 -6.16
N ALA A 83 0.53 -11.57 -7.42
CA ALA A 83 -0.11 -12.84 -7.78
C ALA A 83 0.78 -14.05 -7.45
N GLY A 84 2.07 -13.97 -7.75
CA GLY A 84 3.05 -15.01 -7.46
C GLY A 84 3.17 -15.33 -5.98
N TYR A 85 3.21 -14.31 -5.13
CA TYR A 85 3.32 -14.50 -3.69
C TYR A 85 1.99 -14.77 -2.99
N ILE A 86 0.85 -14.42 -3.59
CA ILE A 86 -0.45 -14.97 -3.17
C ILE A 86 -0.47 -16.49 -3.39
N ALA A 87 -0.08 -16.95 -4.58
CA ALA A 87 0.00 -18.37 -4.89
C ALA A 87 1.03 -19.11 -4.03
N TYR A 88 2.16 -18.49 -3.72
CA TYR A 88 3.14 -18.99 -2.77
C TYR A 88 2.53 -19.16 -1.36
N GLY A 89 1.78 -18.17 -0.87
CA GLY A 89 1.10 -18.24 0.42
C GLY A 89 0.05 -19.36 0.53
N MET A 90 -0.41 -19.91 -0.61
CA MET A 90 -1.37 -21.01 -0.69
C MET A 90 -0.72 -22.38 -0.93
N ALA A 91 0.34 -22.45 -1.73
CA ALA A 91 0.90 -23.70 -2.25
C ALA A 91 2.43 -23.78 -2.16
N ASP A 92 3.07 -22.88 -1.40
CA ASP A 92 4.52 -22.76 -1.29
C ASP A 92 5.22 -22.56 -2.65
N ARG A 93 6.47 -23.00 -2.78
CA ARG A 93 7.33 -22.78 -3.97
C ARG A 93 6.68 -23.18 -5.29
N PRO A 94 5.96 -24.31 -5.40
CA PRO A 94 5.32 -24.69 -6.68
C PRO A 94 4.29 -23.67 -7.20
N GLY A 95 3.69 -22.88 -6.31
CA GLY A 95 2.72 -21.85 -6.67
C GLY A 95 3.32 -20.59 -7.31
N ILE A 96 4.62 -20.32 -7.10
CA ILE A 96 5.25 -19.06 -7.51
C ILE A 96 5.15 -18.86 -9.03
N ALA A 97 5.64 -19.79 -9.82
CA ALA A 97 5.69 -19.66 -11.28
C ALA A 97 4.30 -19.45 -11.90
N PRO A 98 3.28 -20.31 -11.65
CA PRO A 98 1.96 -20.09 -12.19
C PRO A 98 1.30 -18.81 -11.68
N GLY A 99 1.60 -18.38 -10.45
CA GLY A 99 1.13 -17.11 -9.90
C GLY A 99 1.71 -15.90 -10.62
N PHE A 100 3.03 -15.86 -10.82
CA PHE A 100 3.70 -14.80 -11.59
C PHE A 100 3.17 -14.71 -13.03
N VAL A 101 2.99 -15.85 -13.69
CA VAL A 101 2.43 -15.89 -15.06
C VAL A 101 1.00 -15.35 -15.09
N ALA A 102 0.15 -15.78 -14.15
CA ALA A 102 -1.23 -15.27 -14.05
C ALA A 102 -1.28 -13.76 -13.76
N GLY A 103 -0.35 -13.24 -12.93
CA GLY A 103 -0.21 -11.82 -12.69
C GLY A 103 0.25 -11.03 -13.91
N ALA A 104 1.18 -11.57 -14.70
CA ALA A 104 1.61 -10.97 -15.96
C ALA A 104 0.45 -10.93 -16.98
N VAL A 105 -0.35 -12.00 -17.06
CA VAL A 105 -1.57 -12.05 -17.88
C VAL A 105 -2.60 -11.02 -17.42
N ALA A 106 -2.79 -10.85 -16.12
CA ALA A 106 -3.68 -9.81 -15.58
C ALA A 106 -3.24 -8.40 -16.02
N GLY A 107 -1.93 -8.13 -16.00
CA GLY A 107 -1.36 -6.88 -16.51
C GLY A 107 -1.60 -6.71 -18.01
N PHE A 108 -1.34 -7.73 -18.80
CA PHE A 108 -1.56 -7.74 -20.25
C PHE A 108 -3.03 -7.45 -20.63
N MET A 109 -3.99 -7.98 -19.86
CA MET A 109 -5.42 -7.76 -20.10
C MET A 109 -5.97 -6.44 -19.55
N GLY A 110 -5.16 -5.61 -18.91
CA GLY A 110 -5.64 -4.40 -18.24
C GLY A 110 -6.50 -4.68 -16.98
N ALA A 111 -6.48 -5.92 -16.47
CA ALA A 111 -7.18 -6.29 -15.25
C ALA A 111 -6.46 -5.80 -13.97
N GLY A 112 -5.23 -5.33 -14.09
CA GLY A 112 -4.46 -4.64 -13.06
C GLY A 112 -4.36 -5.42 -11.74
N PHE A 113 -4.42 -4.69 -10.64
CA PHE A 113 -4.28 -5.22 -9.29
C PHE A 113 -5.37 -6.26 -8.96
N LEU A 114 -6.63 -6.00 -9.32
CA LEU A 114 -7.73 -6.93 -9.10
C LEU A 114 -7.51 -8.25 -9.83
N GLY A 115 -7.06 -8.16 -11.08
CA GLY A 115 -6.69 -9.34 -11.88
C GLY A 115 -5.53 -10.11 -11.26
N GLY A 116 -4.56 -9.41 -10.68
CA GLY A 116 -3.45 -10.03 -9.95
C GLY A 116 -3.89 -10.84 -8.73
N ILE A 117 -4.83 -10.30 -7.95
CA ILE A 117 -5.42 -11.03 -6.81
C ILE A 117 -6.12 -12.30 -7.30
N VAL A 118 -7.02 -12.16 -8.27
CA VAL A 118 -7.79 -13.31 -8.79
C VAL A 118 -6.87 -14.34 -9.41
N GLY A 119 -5.95 -13.92 -10.28
CA GLY A 119 -4.98 -14.81 -10.93
C GLY A 119 -4.08 -15.54 -9.93
N GLY A 120 -3.61 -14.84 -8.89
CA GLY A 120 -2.81 -15.42 -7.82
C GLY A 120 -3.56 -16.47 -6.99
N LEU A 121 -4.83 -16.20 -6.65
CA LEU A 121 -5.70 -17.15 -5.96
C LEU A 121 -5.96 -18.39 -6.82
N LEU A 122 -6.28 -18.23 -8.09
CA LEU A 122 -6.51 -19.33 -9.03
C LEU A 122 -5.25 -20.20 -9.18
N ALA A 123 -4.10 -19.57 -9.37
CA ALA A 123 -2.81 -20.27 -9.45
C ALA A 123 -2.47 -21.02 -8.16
N GLY A 124 -2.71 -20.39 -7.01
CA GLY A 124 -2.51 -21.00 -5.70
C GLY A 124 -3.42 -22.20 -5.46
N VAL A 125 -4.70 -22.10 -5.80
CA VAL A 125 -5.65 -23.23 -5.72
C VAL A 125 -5.21 -24.38 -6.63
N ALA A 126 -4.89 -24.10 -7.89
CA ALA A 126 -4.43 -25.10 -8.85
C ALA A 126 -3.14 -25.79 -8.39
N ALA A 127 -2.14 -25.00 -7.97
CA ALA A 127 -0.86 -25.54 -7.50
C ALA A 127 -1.02 -26.38 -6.24
N ARG A 128 -1.85 -25.95 -5.29
CA ARG A 128 -2.14 -26.70 -4.07
C ARG A 128 -2.86 -28.00 -4.37
N TRP A 129 -3.84 -27.99 -5.27
CA TRP A 129 -4.57 -29.18 -5.67
C TRP A 129 -3.64 -30.19 -6.36
N LEU A 130 -2.85 -29.73 -7.34
CA LEU A 130 -1.89 -30.57 -8.04
C LEU A 130 -0.82 -31.16 -7.11
N ASN A 131 -0.34 -30.39 -6.15
CA ASN A 131 0.68 -30.83 -5.18
C ASN A 131 0.12 -31.89 -4.20
N GLY A 132 -1.19 -31.95 -4.02
CA GLY A 132 -1.88 -32.94 -3.18
C GLY A 132 -2.17 -34.28 -3.89
N LEU A 133 -1.85 -34.42 -5.19
CA LEU A 133 -2.12 -35.65 -5.93
C LEU A 133 -1.09 -36.74 -5.59
N ASP A 134 -1.58 -37.94 -5.35
CA ASP A 134 -0.73 -39.13 -5.20
C ASP A 134 -0.22 -39.60 -6.57
N VAL A 135 1.08 -39.39 -6.81
CA VAL A 135 1.72 -39.71 -8.07
C VAL A 135 2.84 -40.74 -7.87
N PRO A 136 3.15 -41.56 -8.89
CA PRO A 136 4.26 -42.52 -8.84
C PRO A 136 5.60 -41.86 -8.49
N ARG A 137 6.52 -42.61 -7.86
CA ARG A 137 7.81 -42.08 -7.39
C ARG A 137 8.63 -41.36 -8.45
N TRP A 138 8.62 -41.87 -9.68
CA TRP A 138 9.35 -41.27 -10.81
C TRP A 138 8.82 -39.91 -11.23
N LEU A 139 7.53 -39.63 -10.99
CA LEU A 139 6.87 -38.38 -11.35
C LEU A 139 7.00 -37.31 -10.26
N ARG A 140 7.22 -37.70 -8.98
CA ARG A 140 7.29 -36.78 -7.84
C ARG A 140 8.31 -35.67 -8.02
N GLY A 141 9.46 -35.96 -8.59
CA GLY A 141 10.50 -34.96 -8.88
C GLY A 141 10.10 -33.92 -9.95
N LEU A 142 9.23 -34.33 -10.88
CA LEU A 142 8.76 -33.46 -11.98
C LEU A 142 7.57 -32.57 -11.56
N MET A 143 6.85 -32.95 -10.50
CA MET A 143 5.68 -32.21 -10.05
C MET A 143 5.97 -30.72 -9.77
N PRO A 144 6.92 -30.34 -8.90
CA PRO A 144 7.16 -28.92 -8.56
C PRO A 144 7.89 -28.16 -9.67
N VAL A 145 8.61 -28.83 -10.56
CA VAL A 145 9.50 -28.17 -11.54
C VAL A 145 8.81 -27.99 -12.90
N VAL A 146 7.98 -28.96 -13.31
CA VAL A 146 7.36 -28.96 -14.65
C VAL A 146 5.85 -29.01 -14.59
N ILE A 147 5.28 -30.00 -13.91
CA ILE A 147 3.84 -30.31 -13.99
C ILE A 147 3.00 -29.21 -13.35
N ILE A 148 3.31 -28.83 -12.12
CA ILE A 148 2.57 -27.79 -11.41
C ILE A 148 2.73 -26.42 -12.08
N PRO A 149 3.94 -25.96 -12.45
CA PRO A 149 4.09 -24.72 -13.21
C PRO A 149 3.33 -24.74 -14.54
N LEU A 150 3.40 -25.82 -15.29
CA LEU A 150 2.73 -25.95 -16.59
C LEU A 150 1.20 -25.93 -16.45
N LEU A 151 0.66 -26.91 -15.72
CA LEU A 151 -0.80 -27.07 -15.59
C LEU A 151 -1.43 -25.94 -14.77
N GLY A 152 -0.75 -25.47 -13.73
CA GLY A 152 -1.19 -24.33 -12.93
C GLY A 152 -1.24 -23.03 -13.75
N SER A 153 -0.24 -22.79 -14.60
CA SER A 153 -0.23 -21.64 -15.52
C SER A 153 -1.34 -21.75 -16.57
N ILE A 154 -1.50 -22.92 -17.20
CA ILE A 154 -2.59 -23.16 -18.18
C ILE A 154 -3.95 -22.89 -17.51
N PHE A 155 -4.18 -23.44 -16.32
CA PHE A 155 -5.45 -23.27 -15.63
C PHE A 155 -5.70 -21.82 -15.24
N ALA A 156 -4.79 -21.21 -14.47
CA ALA A 156 -5.00 -19.86 -13.93
C ALA A 156 -4.99 -18.79 -15.04
N SER A 157 -3.97 -18.82 -15.90
CA SER A 157 -3.83 -17.84 -16.98
C SER A 157 -4.82 -18.10 -18.11
N GLY A 158 -5.14 -19.36 -18.41
CA GLY A 158 -6.16 -19.72 -19.39
C GLY A 158 -7.55 -19.23 -18.94
N LEU A 159 -7.92 -19.44 -17.67
CA LEU A 159 -9.19 -18.96 -17.14
C LEU A 159 -9.25 -17.41 -17.13
N MET A 160 -8.15 -16.75 -16.80
CA MET A 160 -8.03 -15.30 -16.89
C MET A 160 -8.21 -14.81 -18.33
N LEU A 161 -7.50 -15.39 -19.31
CA LEU A 161 -7.56 -14.95 -20.70
C LEU A 161 -8.92 -15.21 -21.34
N LEU A 162 -9.51 -16.37 -21.08
CA LEU A 162 -10.72 -16.82 -21.76
C LEU A 162 -12.02 -16.31 -21.14
N VAL A 163 -12.04 -16.10 -19.81
CA VAL A 163 -13.30 -15.86 -19.08
C VAL A 163 -13.25 -14.63 -18.17
N LEU A 164 -12.31 -14.56 -17.24
CA LEU A 164 -12.35 -13.62 -16.12
C LEU A 164 -11.69 -12.28 -16.41
N GLY A 165 -10.63 -12.25 -17.22
CA GLY A 165 -9.83 -11.05 -17.43
C GLY A 165 -10.62 -9.91 -18.07
N GLY A 166 -11.49 -10.20 -19.03
CA GLY A 166 -12.34 -9.21 -19.67
C GLY A 166 -13.30 -8.51 -18.67
N PRO A 167 -14.14 -9.24 -17.94
CA PRO A 167 -14.99 -8.66 -16.91
C PRO A 167 -14.24 -7.88 -15.82
N ILE A 168 -13.09 -8.38 -15.37
CA ILE A 168 -12.28 -7.70 -14.35
C ILE A 168 -11.65 -6.42 -14.93
N ALA A 169 -11.14 -6.45 -16.16
CA ALA A 169 -10.62 -5.28 -16.85
C ALA A 169 -11.72 -4.22 -17.07
N TRP A 170 -12.92 -4.64 -17.46
CA TRP A 170 -14.06 -3.74 -17.56
C TRP A 170 -14.41 -3.09 -16.22
N LEU A 171 -14.46 -3.86 -15.13
CA LEU A 171 -14.71 -3.33 -13.79
C LEU A 171 -13.61 -2.33 -13.38
N THR A 172 -12.35 -2.67 -13.61
CA THR A 172 -11.21 -1.77 -13.33
C THR A 172 -11.35 -0.46 -14.10
N LYS A 173 -11.68 -0.54 -15.39
CA LYS A 173 -11.91 0.64 -16.23
C LYS A 173 -13.12 1.46 -15.74
N ALA A 174 -14.24 0.83 -15.44
CA ALA A 174 -15.44 1.52 -14.94
C ALA A 174 -15.18 2.27 -13.64
N LEU A 175 -14.40 1.67 -12.71
CA LEU A 175 -13.96 2.34 -11.48
C LEU A 175 -13.06 3.54 -11.76
N ASN A 176 -12.12 3.41 -12.70
CA ASN A 176 -11.24 4.51 -13.11
C ASN A 176 -12.04 5.65 -13.74
N ASP A 177 -12.95 5.35 -14.66
CA ASP A 177 -13.79 6.34 -15.33
C ASP A 177 -14.70 7.08 -14.34
N TRP A 178 -15.28 6.36 -13.37
CA TRP A 178 -16.10 6.96 -12.32
C TRP A 178 -15.26 7.90 -11.42
N LEU A 179 -14.09 7.46 -10.96
CA LEU A 179 -13.22 8.26 -10.10
C LEU A 179 -12.71 9.52 -10.80
N SER A 180 -12.36 9.42 -12.09
CA SER A 180 -11.89 10.56 -12.89
C SER A 180 -13.01 11.55 -13.19
N GLY A 181 -14.26 11.10 -13.25
CA GLY A 181 -15.44 11.92 -13.49
C GLY A 181 -15.88 12.78 -12.30
N LEU A 182 -15.33 12.58 -11.10
CA LEU A 182 -15.71 13.35 -9.92
C LEU A 182 -15.22 14.81 -10.03
N THR A 183 -16.09 15.78 -9.68
CA THR A 183 -15.79 17.21 -9.71
C THR A 183 -16.32 17.93 -8.46
N GLY A 184 -15.87 19.17 -8.20
CA GLY A 184 -16.35 20.00 -7.11
C GLY A 184 -16.27 19.33 -5.73
N ALA A 185 -17.39 19.27 -5.01
CA ALA A 185 -17.47 18.59 -3.71
C ALA A 185 -17.11 17.10 -3.81
N GLY A 186 -17.35 16.47 -4.94
CA GLY A 186 -16.97 15.09 -5.20
C GLY A 186 -15.47 14.85 -5.11
N VAL A 187 -14.65 15.85 -5.45
CA VAL A 187 -13.19 15.79 -5.33
C VAL A 187 -12.75 15.69 -3.88
N ILE A 188 -13.37 16.47 -2.99
CA ILE A 188 -13.07 16.45 -1.55
C ILE A 188 -13.53 15.13 -0.94
N ILE A 189 -14.72 14.65 -1.32
CA ILE A 189 -15.24 13.35 -0.90
C ILE A 189 -14.31 12.22 -1.37
N LEU A 190 -13.80 12.28 -2.59
CA LEU A 190 -12.80 11.34 -3.07
C LEU A 190 -11.55 11.36 -2.19
N GLY A 191 -11.07 12.55 -1.80
CA GLY A 191 -9.95 12.71 -0.87
C GLY A 191 -10.23 12.04 0.49
N VAL A 192 -11.43 12.23 1.04
CA VAL A 192 -11.87 11.55 2.27
C VAL A 192 -11.84 10.02 2.11
N ILE A 193 -12.41 9.50 1.03
CA ILE A 193 -12.46 8.05 0.76
C ILE A 193 -11.04 7.48 0.64
N LEU A 194 -10.19 8.12 -0.16
CA LEU A 194 -8.79 7.70 -0.31
C LEU A 194 -8.04 7.75 1.04
N GLY A 195 -8.25 8.79 1.82
CA GLY A 195 -7.67 8.93 3.15
C GLY A 195 -8.10 7.83 4.12
N LEU A 196 -9.39 7.49 4.12
CA LEU A 196 -9.93 6.36 4.89
C LEU A 196 -9.31 5.03 4.45
N MET A 197 -9.24 4.78 3.15
CA MET A 197 -8.64 3.55 2.60
C MET A 197 -7.16 3.43 2.94
N MET A 198 -6.41 4.51 2.85
CA MET A 198 -4.97 4.51 3.14
C MET A 198 -4.65 4.22 4.61
N CYS A 199 -5.54 4.59 5.54
CA CYS A 199 -5.35 4.42 6.98
C CYS A 199 -6.12 3.24 7.59
N PHE A 200 -6.95 2.53 6.81
CA PHE A 200 -7.79 1.45 7.30
C PHE A 200 -6.99 0.23 7.78
N ASP A 201 -5.98 -0.17 7.04
CA ASP A 201 -5.22 -1.40 7.27
C ASP A 201 -3.69 -1.21 7.22
N LEU A 202 -3.22 0.05 7.29
CA LEU A 202 -1.82 0.46 7.46
C LEU A 202 -0.83 -0.27 6.52
N GLY A 203 -1.13 -0.29 5.24
CA GLY A 203 -0.33 -0.98 4.23
C GLY A 203 -0.90 -2.34 3.82
N GLY A 204 -2.08 -2.69 4.31
CA GLY A 204 -2.81 -3.91 3.94
C GLY A 204 -3.53 -3.82 2.58
N PRO A 205 -4.43 -4.78 2.29
CA PRO A 205 -5.12 -4.86 1.00
C PRO A 205 -5.88 -3.61 0.58
N VAL A 206 -6.60 -2.95 1.51
CA VAL A 206 -7.41 -1.76 1.21
C VAL A 206 -6.53 -0.56 0.86
N ASN A 207 -5.48 -0.32 1.64
CA ASN A 207 -4.46 0.68 1.36
C ASN A 207 -3.88 0.48 -0.05
N LYS A 208 -3.57 -0.75 -0.42
CA LYS A 208 -2.95 -1.06 -1.71
C LYS A 208 -3.87 -0.97 -2.91
N VAL A 209 -5.17 -1.15 -2.72
CA VAL A 209 -6.14 -0.85 -3.80
C VAL A 209 -6.08 0.63 -4.15
N ALA A 210 -6.13 1.53 -3.17
CA ALA A 210 -6.02 2.97 -3.39
C ALA A 210 -4.66 3.34 -4.01
N TYR A 211 -3.59 2.76 -3.49
CA TYR A 211 -2.23 3.02 -3.99
C TYR A 211 -2.02 2.50 -5.42
N ALA A 212 -2.47 1.27 -5.73
CA ALA A 212 -2.39 0.71 -7.07
C ALA A 212 -3.21 1.49 -8.09
N PHE A 213 -4.38 2.00 -7.69
CA PHE A 213 -5.17 2.90 -8.52
C PHE A 213 -4.41 4.19 -8.85
N ALA A 214 -3.84 4.84 -7.85
CA ALA A 214 -3.09 6.08 -8.05
C ALA A 214 -1.84 5.87 -8.93
N THR A 215 -1.04 4.85 -8.64
CA THR A 215 0.19 4.55 -9.40
C THR A 215 -0.08 4.02 -10.79
N GLY A 216 -1.12 3.22 -10.97
CA GLY A 216 -1.52 2.68 -12.27
C GLY A 216 -1.94 3.75 -13.27
N ASN A 217 -2.42 4.91 -12.79
CA ASN A 217 -2.84 6.03 -13.61
C ASN A 217 -1.82 7.20 -13.63
N LEU A 218 -0.69 7.06 -12.97
CA LEU A 218 0.30 8.14 -12.86
C LEU A 218 0.84 8.59 -14.22
N ALA A 219 1.03 7.66 -15.15
CA ALA A 219 1.47 7.98 -16.51
C ALA A 219 0.47 8.87 -17.25
N ALA A 220 -0.84 8.63 -17.11
CA ALA A 220 -1.88 9.48 -17.67
C ALA A 220 -1.87 10.87 -17.01
N GLY A 221 -1.59 10.94 -15.71
CA GLY A 221 -1.39 12.19 -14.99
C GLY A 221 -0.23 13.01 -15.54
N ILE A 222 0.91 12.40 -15.75
CA ILE A 222 2.09 13.04 -16.34
C ILE A 222 1.81 13.47 -17.80
N ALA A 223 0.97 12.71 -18.52
CA ALA A 223 0.56 13.04 -19.90
C ALA A 223 -0.41 14.23 -20.00
N GLY A 224 -0.93 14.75 -18.87
CA GLY A 224 -1.74 15.98 -18.85
C GLY A 224 -3.06 15.89 -18.08
N ASP A 225 -3.44 14.73 -17.56
CA ASP A 225 -4.62 14.60 -16.69
C ASP A 225 -4.23 14.85 -15.22
N GLU A 226 -4.20 16.14 -14.84
CA GLU A 226 -3.80 16.57 -13.49
C GLU A 226 -4.58 15.87 -12.35
N ARG A 227 -5.79 15.37 -12.64
CA ARG A 227 -6.61 14.67 -11.64
C ARG A 227 -5.86 13.45 -11.06
N TYR A 228 -5.19 12.70 -11.90
CA TYR A 228 -4.41 11.55 -11.42
C TYR A 228 -3.19 11.97 -10.60
N LEU A 229 -2.59 13.11 -10.87
CA LEU A 229 -1.52 13.68 -10.04
C LEU A 229 -2.06 14.14 -8.67
N GLN A 230 -3.28 14.72 -8.63
CA GLN A 230 -3.96 15.08 -7.38
C GLN A 230 -4.31 13.82 -6.57
N ILE A 231 -4.83 12.78 -7.23
CA ILE A 231 -5.10 11.48 -6.60
C ILE A 231 -3.83 10.88 -6.01
N MET A 232 -2.70 10.93 -6.72
CA MET A 232 -1.43 10.44 -6.21
C MET A 232 -1.00 11.18 -4.94
N ALA A 233 -1.09 12.50 -4.92
CA ALA A 233 -0.80 13.30 -3.73
C ALA A 233 -1.76 12.99 -2.56
N ALA A 234 -3.05 12.81 -2.85
CA ALA A 234 -4.10 12.49 -1.88
C ALA A 234 -4.07 11.03 -1.38
N VAL A 235 -3.35 10.15 -2.05
CA VAL A 235 -3.04 8.79 -1.58
C VAL A 235 -1.78 8.81 -0.73
N MET A 236 -0.74 9.51 -1.16
CA MET A 236 0.54 9.55 -0.45
C MET A 236 0.43 10.29 0.89
N ALA A 237 -0.21 11.45 0.94
CA ALA A 237 -0.33 12.25 2.15
C ALA A 237 -1.02 11.53 3.33
N PRO A 238 -2.21 10.92 3.18
CA PRO A 238 -2.86 10.21 4.28
C PRO A 238 -2.07 9.03 4.81
N ALA A 239 -1.39 8.29 3.93
CA ALA A 239 -0.58 7.16 4.35
C ALA A 239 0.63 7.55 5.21
N MET A 240 1.05 8.81 5.11
CA MET A 240 2.11 9.36 5.96
C MET A 240 1.62 9.75 7.36
N VAL A 241 0.30 9.81 7.60
CA VAL A 241 -0.30 10.25 8.87
C VAL A 241 -0.11 9.24 10.01
N PRO A 242 -0.36 7.92 9.85
CA PRO A 242 -0.38 7.00 10.98
C PRO A 242 0.92 6.95 11.79
N PRO A 243 2.11 6.79 11.20
CA PRO A 243 3.33 6.72 11.98
C PRO A 243 3.63 8.01 12.75
N PRO A 244 3.62 9.23 12.17
CA PRO A 244 3.85 10.47 12.92
C PRO A 244 2.77 10.74 13.97
N ALA A 245 1.51 10.35 13.72
CA ALA A 245 0.45 10.50 14.70
C ALA A 245 0.71 9.64 15.95
N MET A 246 1.13 8.39 15.75
CA MET A 246 1.53 7.53 16.87
C MET A 246 2.81 7.99 17.54
N ALA A 247 3.77 8.50 16.75
CA ALA A 247 4.98 9.13 17.28
C ALA A 247 4.64 10.34 18.17
N LEU A 248 3.80 11.23 17.68
CA LEU A 248 3.35 12.42 18.41
C LEU A 248 2.59 12.03 19.69
N ALA A 249 1.67 11.07 19.61
CA ALA A 249 0.90 10.59 20.74
C ALA A 249 1.77 9.95 21.83
N SER A 250 2.70 9.06 21.43
CA SER A 250 3.48 8.23 22.35
C SER A 250 4.74 8.90 22.89
N THR A 251 5.29 9.91 22.19
CA THR A 251 6.53 10.56 22.60
C THR A 251 6.36 11.98 23.13
N VAL A 252 5.27 12.68 22.75
CA VAL A 252 5.06 14.10 23.06
C VAL A 252 3.80 14.32 23.88
N ILE A 253 2.61 13.90 23.40
CA ILE A 253 1.33 14.30 23.99
C ILE A 253 1.09 13.60 25.33
N ASP A 254 1.14 12.28 25.38
CA ASP A 254 0.91 11.53 26.62
C ASP A 254 1.68 10.21 26.68
N ARG A 255 2.95 10.32 27.02
CA ARG A 255 3.89 9.18 27.13
C ARG A 255 3.42 8.10 28.11
N LYS A 256 2.61 8.48 29.12
CA LYS A 256 2.14 7.55 30.17
C LYS A 256 1.06 6.59 29.69
N LEU A 257 0.42 6.87 28.57
CA LEU A 257 -0.57 6.00 27.96
C LEU A 257 0.05 4.84 27.16
N PHE A 258 1.34 4.89 26.90
CA PHE A 258 2.06 3.96 26.05
C PHE A 258 3.14 3.22 26.81
N THR A 259 3.32 1.94 26.47
CA THR A 259 4.39 1.11 27.02
C THR A 259 5.77 1.57 26.54
N GLU A 260 6.83 1.10 27.19
CA GLU A 260 8.20 1.46 26.78
C GLU A 260 8.52 1.03 25.34
N PRO A 261 8.20 -0.22 24.88
CA PRO A 261 8.37 -0.60 23.49
C PRO A 261 7.59 0.28 22.50
N GLU A 262 6.35 0.69 22.83
CA GLU A 262 5.59 1.61 21.99
C GLU A 262 6.26 2.98 21.87
N ARG A 263 6.83 3.51 22.95
CA ARG A 263 7.56 4.78 22.92
C ARG A 263 8.84 4.71 22.08
N GLU A 264 9.57 3.60 22.16
CA GLU A 264 10.76 3.40 21.31
C GLU A 264 10.38 3.27 19.83
N ASN A 265 9.32 2.51 19.51
CA ASN A 265 8.76 2.46 18.16
C ASN A 265 8.30 3.85 17.68
N GLY A 266 7.74 4.68 18.58
CA GLY A 266 7.34 6.05 18.30
C GLY A 266 8.49 6.94 17.81
N LYS A 267 9.71 6.73 18.29
CA LYS A 267 10.88 7.49 17.81
C LYS A 267 11.19 7.18 16.35
N ALA A 268 11.17 5.90 15.97
CA ALA A 268 11.41 5.48 14.58
C ALA A 268 10.25 5.87 13.65
N ALA A 269 9.04 5.93 14.19
CA ALA A 269 7.82 6.21 13.42
C ALA A 269 7.83 7.61 12.77
N TRP A 270 8.54 8.60 13.33
CA TRP A 270 8.74 9.91 12.69
C TRP A 270 9.39 9.78 11.32
N LEU A 271 10.47 9.03 11.21
CA LEU A 271 11.20 8.83 9.96
C LEU A 271 10.41 7.97 8.97
N LEU A 272 9.78 6.90 9.47
CA LEU A 272 8.98 6.01 8.64
C LEU A 272 7.81 6.76 7.99
N GLY A 273 7.11 7.59 8.76
CA GLY A 273 6.04 8.43 8.23
C GLY A 273 6.52 9.45 7.20
N ALA A 274 7.65 10.10 7.47
CA ALA A 274 8.26 11.03 6.51
C ALA A 274 8.62 10.35 5.17
N ALA A 275 8.97 9.06 5.20
CA ALA A 275 9.32 8.28 4.02
C ALA A 275 8.11 7.62 3.31
N PHE A 276 6.86 7.88 3.74
CA PHE A 276 5.67 7.22 3.21
C PHE A 276 5.61 5.73 3.56
N ILE A 277 5.94 5.35 4.79
CA ILE A 277 5.91 3.96 5.27
C ILE A 277 4.87 3.84 6.37
N SER A 278 3.61 3.58 5.98
CA SER A 278 2.44 3.48 6.89
C SER A 278 2.60 2.36 7.93
N GLU A 279 3.34 1.32 7.57
CA GLU A 279 3.63 0.15 8.39
C GLU A 279 4.33 0.49 9.71
N GLY A 280 4.93 1.69 9.82
CA GLY A 280 5.48 2.19 11.07
C GLY A 280 4.46 2.32 12.21
N ALA A 281 3.16 2.34 11.91
CA ALA A 281 2.09 2.35 12.90
C ALA A 281 1.56 0.95 13.27
N ILE A 282 1.97 -0.11 12.57
CA ILE A 282 1.48 -1.48 12.82
C ILE A 282 1.72 -1.96 14.25
N PRO A 283 2.88 -1.75 14.91
CA PRO A 283 3.07 -2.18 16.28
C PRO A 283 2.04 -1.59 17.25
N PHE A 284 1.63 -0.36 17.04
CA PHE A 284 0.60 0.31 17.85
C PHE A 284 -0.80 -0.23 17.56
N ALA A 285 -1.11 -0.49 16.29
CA ALA A 285 -2.38 -1.09 15.89
C ALA A 285 -2.51 -2.52 16.40
N ALA A 286 -1.43 -3.30 16.40
CA ALA A 286 -1.40 -4.65 16.95
C ALA A 286 -1.68 -4.66 18.47
N ALA A 287 -1.23 -3.64 19.18
CA ALA A 287 -1.48 -3.50 20.61
C ALA A 287 -2.92 -3.02 20.92
N ASP A 288 -3.52 -2.19 20.06
CA ASP A 288 -4.82 -1.55 20.32
C ASP A 288 -5.55 -1.16 19.03
N ILE A 289 -6.00 -2.15 18.28
CA ILE A 289 -6.57 -1.97 16.95
C ILE A 289 -7.83 -1.07 16.95
N PHE A 290 -8.70 -1.22 17.97
CA PHE A 290 -9.99 -0.52 18.04
C PHE A 290 -9.88 0.98 18.34
N ARG A 291 -8.75 1.45 18.87
CA ARG A 291 -8.51 2.87 19.12
C ARG A 291 -7.55 3.47 18.10
N VAL A 292 -6.55 2.70 17.69
CA VAL A 292 -5.55 3.18 16.71
C VAL A 292 -6.17 3.34 15.34
N ILE A 293 -6.76 2.29 14.77
CA ILE A 293 -7.26 2.34 13.38
C ILE A 293 -8.31 3.42 13.15
N PRO A 294 -9.40 3.56 13.96
CA PRO A 294 -10.36 4.63 13.73
C PRO A 294 -9.75 6.03 13.84
N SER A 295 -8.79 6.23 14.75
CA SER A 295 -8.09 7.50 14.90
C SER A 295 -7.24 7.82 13.67
N MET A 296 -6.52 6.84 13.13
CA MET A 296 -5.72 6.99 11.90
C MET A 296 -6.61 7.26 10.70
N MET A 297 -7.74 6.57 10.58
CA MET A 297 -8.73 6.80 9.53
C MET A 297 -9.28 8.23 9.57
N LEU A 298 -9.60 8.76 10.76
CA LEU A 298 -10.08 10.13 10.90
C LEU A 298 -9.01 11.14 10.44
N GLY A 299 -7.77 10.98 10.87
CA GLY A 299 -6.67 11.82 10.42
C GLY A 299 -6.40 11.70 8.93
N GLY A 300 -6.44 10.49 8.40
CA GLY A 300 -6.30 10.22 6.97
C GLY A 300 -7.39 10.88 6.13
N ALA A 301 -8.65 10.82 6.60
CA ALA A 301 -9.78 11.47 5.94
C ALA A 301 -9.58 12.99 5.86
N VAL A 302 -9.14 13.62 6.96
CA VAL A 302 -8.82 15.06 7.00
C VAL A 302 -7.69 15.39 6.01
N THR A 303 -6.61 14.62 6.03
CA THR A 303 -5.46 14.81 5.14
C THR A 303 -5.83 14.66 3.68
N GLY A 304 -6.56 13.62 3.32
CA GLY A 304 -7.02 13.37 1.95
C GLY A 304 -7.94 14.49 1.44
N ALA A 305 -8.88 14.91 2.28
CA ALA A 305 -9.79 16.03 1.97
C ALA A 305 -9.02 17.34 1.70
N LEU A 306 -8.07 17.68 2.57
CA LEU A 306 -7.26 18.90 2.45
C LEU A 306 -6.32 18.82 1.26
N SER A 307 -5.68 17.69 1.00
CA SER A 307 -4.80 17.51 -0.16
C SER A 307 -5.54 17.75 -1.47
N MET A 308 -6.76 17.21 -1.60
CA MET A 308 -7.61 17.44 -2.77
C MET A 308 -8.16 18.87 -2.84
N ALA A 309 -8.55 19.46 -1.70
CA ALA A 309 -9.04 20.84 -1.64
C ALA A 309 -7.95 21.86 -2.03
N PHE A 310 -6.71 21.60 -1.67
CA PHE A 310 -5.56 22.41 -2.03
C PHE A 310 -5.03 22.16 -3.44
N ALA A 311 -5.64 21.23 -4.17
CA ALA A 311 -5.23 20.82 -5.52
C ALA A 311 -3.72 20.46 -5.59
N VAL A 312 -3.21 19.78 -4.56
CA VAL A 312 -1.82 19.32 -4.53
C VAL A 312 -1.65 18.22 -5.55
N THR A 313 -0.56 18.26 -6.31
CA THR A 313 -0.22 17.23 -7.29
C THR A 313 1.10 16.56 -6.95
N SER A 314 1.21 15.25 -7.24
CA SER A 314 2.48 14.52 -7.12
C SER A 314 2.78 13.74 -8.39
N LYS A 315 3.97 13.97 -8.93
CA LYS A 315 4.52 13.21 -10.06
C LYS A 315 5.32 12.00 -9.62
N ALA A 316 5.64 11.92 -8.31
CA ALA A 316 6.34 10.78 -7.72
C ALA A 316 5.35 9.79 -7.12
N PRO A 317 5.53 8.48 -7.35
CA PRO A 317 4.63 7.45 -6.79
C PRO A 317 4.97 7.06 -5.36
N HIS A 318 6.15 7.41 -4.86
CA HIS A 318 6.64 7.02 -3.54
C HIS A 318 7.72 7.98 -3.04
N GLY A 319 8.05 7.92 -1.75
CA GLY A 319 9.19 8.63 -1.15
C GLY A 319 8.80 9.69 -0.11
N GLY A 320 7.52 10.03 0.03
CA GLY A 320 7.04 10.97 1.04
C GLY A 320 7.67 12.36 0.91
N VAL A 321 8.17 12.91 2.00
CA VAL A 321 8.80 14.25 1.99
C VAL A 321 10.09 14.30 1.18
N PHE A 322 10.75 13.18 0.95
CA PHE A 322 12.02 13.14 0.21
C PHE A 322 11.86 13.39 -1.28
N VAL A 323 10.64 13.34 -1.80
CA VAL A 323 10.32 13.66 -3.20
C VAL A 323 9.64 15.03 -3.36
N PHE A 324 9.91 15.95 -2.44
CA PHE A 324 9.33 17.30 -2.42
C PHE A 324 9.41 18.03 -3.76
N PHE A 325 10.47 17.81 -4.53
CA PHE A 325 10.69 18.40 -5.85
C PHE A 325 9.72 17.90 -6.94
N ALA A 326 9.03 16.79 -6.71
CA ALA A 326 8.02 16.21 -7.60
C ALA A 326 6.59 16.48 -7.12
N ILE A 327 6.41 17.31 -6.09
CA ILE A 327 5.12 17.66 -5.49
C ILE A 327 4.90 19.16 -5.67
N ASP A 328 3.90 19.52 -6.48
CA ASP A 328 3.46 20.91 -6.60
C ASP A 328 2.61 21.30 -5.38
N ASN A 329 2.71 22.54 -4.92
CA ASN A 329 2.08 23.02 -3.68
C ASN A 329 2.55 22.24 -2.43
N PHE A 330 3.83 21.85 -2.38
CA PHE A 330 4.41 21.02 -1.33
C PHE A 330 4.11 21.51 0.10
N TRP A 331 4.17 22.81 0.36
CA TRP A 331 3.90 23.36 1.68
C TRP A 331 2.44 23.17 2.13
N LEU A 332 1.47 23.28 1.21
CA LEU A 332 0.06 22.98 1.50
C LEU A 332 -0.15 21.49 1.73
N TRP A 333 0.60 20.65 1.02
CA TRP A 333 0.61 19.22 1.24
C TRP A 333 1.13 18.85 2.66
N LEU A 334 2.21 19.51 3.12
CA LEU A 334 2.70 19.34 4.49
C LEU A 334 1.68 19.83 5.53
N VAL A 335 0.98 20.93 5.28
CA VAL A 335 -0.10 21.42 6.14
C VAL A 335 -1.21 20.38 6.25
N ALA A 336 -1.62 19.76 5.14
CA ALA A 336 -2.62 18.70 5.14
C ALA A 336 -2.19 17.49 5.99
N ILE A 337 -0.93 17.04 5.84
CA ILE A 337 -0.36 15.94 6.63
C ILE A 337 -0.30 16.32 8.12
N ALA A 338 0.17 17.52 8.45
CA ALA A 338 0.26 17.99 9.84
C ALA A 338 -1.11 18.04 10.49
N ALA A 339 -2.13 18.59 9.80
CA ALA A 339 -3.50 18.65 10.30
C ALA A 339 -4.06 17.26 10.61
N GLY A 340 -3.94 16.31 9.65
CA GLY A 340 -4.39 14.93 9.89
C GLY A 340 -3.60 14.22 10.98
N THR A 341 -2.29 14.44 11.06
CA THR A 341 -1.43 13.89 12.12
C THR A 341 -1.89 14.36 13.50
N VAL A 342 -2.16 15.65 13.66
CA VAL A 342 -2.66 16.22 14.92
C VAL A 342 -4.03 15.62 15.26
N VAL A 343 -4.97 15.61 14.30
CA VAL A 343 -6.30 15.02 14.50
C VAL A 343 -6.21 13.55 14.93
N ALA A 344 -5.41 12.75 14.25
CA ALA A 344 -5.22 11.33 14.57
C ALA A 344 -4.59 11.15 15.97
N ALA A 345 -3.53 11.90 16.28
CA ALA A 345 -2.81 11.81 17.56
C ALA A 345 -3.71 12.17 18.74
N PHE A 346 -4.45 13.27 18.66
CA PHE A 346 -5.40 13.65 19.71
C PHE A 346 -6.56 12.68 19.83
N SER A 347 -7.07 12.15 18.72
CA SER A 347 -8.13 11.14 18.71
C SER A 347 -7.71 9.87 19.45
N VAL A 348 -6.54 9.31 19.15
CA VAL A 348 -6.06 8.09 19.82
C VAL A 348 -5.79 8.33 21.31
N VAL A 349 -5.23 9.48 21.69
CA VAL A 349 -5.00 9.84 23.08
C VAL A 349 -6.34 9.98 23.83
N ALA A 350 -7.33 10.65 23.23
CA ALA A 350 -8.66 10.78 23.81
C ALA A 350 -9.30 9.40 24.03
N LEU A 351 -9.33 8.53 23.02
CA LEU A 351 -9.91 7.20 23.13
C LEU A 351 -9.18 6.31 24.17
N LYS A 352 -7.85 6.40 24.27
CA LYS A 352 -7.09 5.69 25.31
C LYS A 352 -7.37 6.21 26.72
N ARG A 353 -7.51 7.52 26.89
CA ARG A 353 -7.88 8.13 28.20
C ARG A 353 -9.28 7.75 28.65
N PHE A 354 -10.26 7.76 27.74
CA PHE A 354 -11.64 7.33 28.06
C PHE A 354 -11.68 5.88 28.54
N ALA A 355 -10.94 4.97 27.91
CA ALA A 355 -10.88 3.57 28.32
C ALA A 355 -10.29 3.39 29.72
N ARG A 356 -9.21 4.10 30.07
CA ARG A 356 -8.65 4.05 31.45
C ARG A 356 -9.64 4.53 32.51
N ARG A 357 -10.41 5.56 32.23
CA ARG A 357 -11.46 6.03 33.14
C ARG A 357 -12.55 4.99 33.34
N GLY A 358 -12.96 4.28 32.29
CA GLY A 358 -13.93 3.20 32.38
C GLY A 358 -13.44 2.01 33.23
N SER A 359 -12.18 1.60 33.10
CA SER A 359 -11.59 0.54 33.94
C SER A 359 -11.49 0.95 35.38
N ALA A 360 -11.03 2.16 35.71
CA ALA A 360 -10.93 2.66 37.06
C ALA A 360 -12.30 2.80 37.73
N ALA A 361 -13.34 3.21 36.99
CA ALA A 361 -14.71 3.27 37.48
C ALA A 361 -15.29 1.88 37.81
N ASN A 362 -14.99 0.86 36.97
CA ASN A 362 -15.42 -0.52 37.21
C ASN A 362 -14.68 -1.17 38.40
N GLU A 363 -13.37 -0.90 38.55
CA GLU A 363 -12.62 -1.35 39.73
C GLU A 363 -13.11 -0.72 41.02
N GLY A 364 -13.46 0.56 41.00
CA GLY A 364 -14.08 1.28 42.12
C GLY A 364 -15.45 0.72 42.52
N MET A 365 -16.27 0.34 41.55
CA MET A 365 -17.58 -0.28 41.78
C MET A 365 -17.46 -1.74 42.28
N SER A 366 -16.47 -2.50 41.79
CA SER A 366 -16.20 -3.86 42.25
C SER A 366 -15.62 -3.89 43.66
N GLY A 367 -14.78 -2.91 44.01
CA GLY A 367 -14.26 -2.74 45.37
C GLY A 367 -15.31 -2.28 46.38
N ALA A 368 -16.30 -1.47 45.97
CA ALA A 368 -17.41 -1.05 46.82
C ALA A 368 -18.42 -2.18 47.15
N ASN A 369 -18.52 -3.19 46.27
CA ASN A 369 -19.36 -4.37 46.48
C ASN A 369 -18.66 -5.50 47.27
N ALA A 370 -17.38 -5.36 47.58
CA ALA A 370 -16.60 -6.33 48.35
C ALA A 370 -16.46 -5.97 49.85
N VAL A 371 -17.29 -5.06 50.36
CA VAL A 371 -17.39 -4.82 51.83
C VAL A 371 -18.19 -5.97 52.43
N SER A 372 -17.49 -6.76 53.22
CA SER A 372 -17.82 -8.00 53.89
C SER A 372 -19.16 -8.02 54.63
N PRO A 373 -19.87 -9.16 54.66
CA PRO A 373 -20.82 -9.50 55.67
C PRO A 373 -20.12 -10.25 56.83
N GLU A 374 -19.25 -9.57 57.58
CA GLU A 374 -18.75 -10.02 58.86
C GLU A 374 -18.97 -8.98 59.93
N ALA A 375 -20.20 -8.80 60.35
CA ALA A 375 -20.52 -8.17 61.63
C ALA A 375 -22.01 -8.40 62.01
N VAL A 376 -22.46 -9.64 62.03
CA VAL A 376 -23.66 -10.04 62.76
C VAL A 376 -23.44 -11.44 63.35
N SER A 377 -22.65 -11.51 64.43
CA SER A 377 -22.78 -12.56 65.47
C SER A 377 -21.91 -12.18 66.66
N ALA A 378 -22.49 -11.39 67.57
CA ALA A 378 -22.16 -11.37 68.97
C ALA A 378 -23.44 -10.98 69.76
#